data_dbfcf6afae8e099dafbb99c861288a6e
#
_entry.id   dbfcf6afae8e099dafbb99c861288a6e
#
_cell.length_a   1.000
_cell.length_b   1.000
_cell.length_c   1.000
_cell.angle_alpha   90.00
_cell.angle_beta   90.00
_cell.angle_gamma   90.00
#
_symmetry.space_group_name_H-M   'P 1'
#
loop_
_entity.id
_entity.type
_entity.pdbx_description
1 polymer ?
#
loop_
_entity_poly.entity_id
_entity_poly.type
_entity_poly.pdbx_seq_one_letter_code
_entity_poly.pdbx_strand_id
1 'polypeptide(L)'
;MKHALEVCLIAFVLTAMAGAQDPTKPMRRPGVTVQMPVSSQAVEMPAADEEDATVVTVTADGKLFLGLSPVELSALSSLNESTVYVKADAQARYQSVLTVLDALRGRQVVLLTAPTVKAAKDTILPPYGLQLKVGAQ
;
A
#
# COMPACT_ATOMS: atom_id res chain seq x y z
N MET A 1 -47.14 42.86 -5.55
CA MET A 1 -46.20 42.52 -6.62
C MET A 1 -44.74 42.91 -6.30
N LYS A 2 -44.40 43.05 -5.03
CA LYS A 2 -43.01 43.40 -4.67
C LYS A 2 -42.24 42.24 -4.02
N HIS A 3 -42.79 41.04 -4.02
CA HIS A 3 -42.19 39.87 -3.38
C HIS A 3 -41.65 38.81 -4.35
N ALA A 4 -41.72 39.07 -5.64
CA ALA A 4 -41.22 38.14 -6.65
C ALA A 4 -39.73 38.33 -6.99
N LEU A 5 -39.08 39.32 -6.49
CA LEU A 5 -37.68 39.66 -6.80
C LEU A 5 -36.66 39.25 -5.75
N GLU A 6 -37.11 38.74 -4.61
CA GLU A 6 -36.19 38.35 -3.52
C GLU A 6 -35.88 36.87 -3.45
N VAL A 7 -36.50 36.05 -4.27
CA VAL A 7 -36.31 34.60 -4.22
C VAL A 7 -35.21 34.11 -5.15
N CYS A 8 -34.63 34.97 -5.98
CA CYS A 8 -33.59 34.56 -6.93
C CYS A 8 -32.15 34.72 -6.46
N LEU A 9 -31.89 35.13 -5.20
CA LEU A 9 -30.54 35.47 -4.78
C LEU A 9 -29.94 34.52 -3.76
N ILE A 10 -30.59 33.42 -3.44
CA ILE A 10 -30.05 32.41 -2.48
C ILE A 10 -29.59 31.11 -3.14
N ALA A 11 -29.63 31.03 -4.43
CA ALA A 11 -29.33 29.77 -5.15
C ALA A 11 -27.96 29.74 -5.84
N PHE A 12 -26.95 30.42 -5.32
CA PHE A 12 -25.65 30.31 -5.97
C PHE A 12 -24.45 30.49 -5.04
N VAL A 13 -24.35 29.69 -4.01
CA VAL A 13 -23.04 29.41 -3.38
C VAL A 13 -22.97 27.93 -3.02
N LEU A 14 -23.14 27.08 -4.02
CA LEU A 14 -22.57 25.73 -3.95
C LEU A 14 -21.29 25.76 -4.79
N THR A 15 -20.31 26.50 -4.31
CA THR A 15 -18.95 26.33 -4.79
C THR A 15 -18.52 24.94 -4.38
N ALA A 16 -18.56 24.04 -5.36
CA ALA A 16 -17.90 22.75 -5.29
C ALA A 16 -16.45 23.03 -4.92
N MET A 17 -16.06 22.75 -3.69
CA MET A 17 -14.70 22.46 -3.30
C MET A 17 -14.33 21.13 -3.96
N ALA A 18 -14.22 21.12 -5.28
CA ALA A 18 -13.47 20.10 -5.98
C ALA A 18 -12.04 20.32 -5.55
N GLY A 19 -11.60 19.56 -4.55
CA GLY A 19 -10.20 19.48 -4.21
C GLY A 19 -9.45 19.13 -5.47
N ALA A 20 -8.73 20.08 -6.05
CA ALA A 20 -7.91 19.86 -7.21
C ALA A 20 -6.82 18.86 -6.80
N GLN A 21 -7.05 17.59 -7.13
CA GLN A 21 -6.00 16.59 -7.08
C GLN A 21 -5.05 16.91 -8.22
N ASP A 22 -3.81 17.25 -7.89
CA ASP A 22 -2.77 17.46 -8.88
C ASP A 22 -2.48 16.11 -9.57
N PRO A 23 -2.83 15.94 -10.86
CA PRO A 23 -2.66 14.67 -11.56
C PRO A 23 -1.18 14.30 -11.78
N THR A 24 -0.25 15.22 -11.49
CA THR A 24 1.19 15.00 -11.63
C THR A 24 1.85 14.50 -10.34
N LYS A 25 1.12 14.51 -9.22
CA LYS A 25 1.64 14.06 -7.94
C LYS A 25 1.42 12.55 -7.81
N PRO A 26 2.49 11.74 -7.76
CA PRO A 26 2.33 10.30 -7.56
C PRO A 26 1.62 10.08 -6.21
N MET A 27 0.39 9.56 -6.28
CA MET A 27 -0.38 9.22 -5.08
C MET A 27 0.13 7.90 -4.54
N ARG A 28 0.71 7.94 -3.34
CA ARG A 28 0.96 6.72 -2.59
C ARG A 28 -0.37 6.08 -2.23
N ARG A 29 -0.48 4.81 -2.51
CA ARG A 29 -1.61 4.01 -2.09
C ARG A 29 -1.76 4.04 -0.57
N PRO A 30 -2.97 4.28 -0.02
CA PRO A 30 -3.19 4.20 1.41
C PRO A 30 -2.91 2.78 1.91
N GLY A 31 -2.24 2.66 3.03
CA GLY A 31 -1.89 1.37 3.63
C GLY A 31 -1.45 1.55 5.07
N VAL A 32 -1.36 0.43 5.78
CA VAL A 32 -0.83 0.42 7.15
C VAL A 32 0.64 0.80 7.13
N THR A 33 1.02 1.75 7.96
CA THR A 33 2.41 2.20 8.08
C THR A 33 3.19 1.26 8.98
N VAL A 34 4.32 0.77 8.48
CA VAL A 34 5.29 -0.03 9.24
C VAL A 34 6.70 0.46 8.93
N GLN A 35 7.62 0.19 9.83
CA GLN A 35 9.03 0.49 9.64
C GLN A 35 9.69 -0.67 8.89
N MET A 36 9.80 -0.56 7.57
CA MET A 36 10.39 -1.60 6.74
C MET A 36 11.90 -1.72 6.94
N PRO A 37 12.46 -2.94 6.87
CA PRO A 37 13.90 -3.14 6.87
C PRO A 37 14.54 -2.59 5.60
N VAL A 38 15.83 -2.29 5.67
CA VAL A 38 16.64 -1.81 4.53
C VAL A 38 17.38 -2.99 3.92
N SER A 39 17.46 -3.02 2.59
CA SER A 39 18.28 -3.99 1.87
C SER A 39 19.09 -3.31 0.77
N SER A 40 20.39 -3.60 0.71
CA SER A 40 21.26 -3.10 -0.35
C SER A 40 21.02 -3.76 -1.72
N GLN A 41 20.31 -4.87 -1.74
CA GLN A 41 19.98 -5.62 -2.97
C GLN A 41 18.57 -5.33 -3.47
N ALA A 42 17.84 -4.46 -2.79
CA ALA A 42 16.49 -4.09 -3.20
C ALA A 42 16.51 -3.28 -4.49
N VAL A 43 15.54 -3.55 -5.35
CA VAL A 43 15.32 -2.84 -6.60
C VAL A 43 13.97 -2.10 -6.56
N GLU A 44 13.79 -1.15 -7.45
CA GLU A 44 12.54 -0.42 -7.56
C GLU A 44 11.40 -1.34 -7.98
N MET A 45 10.27 -1.23 -7.30
CA MET A 45 9.06 -2.02 -7.49
C MET A 45 7.84 -1.10 -7.66
N PRO A 46 7.77 -0.28 -8.72
CA PRO A 46 6.68 0.68 -8.90
C PRO A 46 5.31 0.01 -8.96
N ALA A 47 5.23 -1.23 -9.45
CA ALA A 47 4.01 -1.99 -9.49
C ALA A 47 3.38 -2.28 -8.12
N ALA A 48 4.13 -2.14 -7.03
CA ALA A 48 3.58 -2.28 -5.68
C ALA A 48 2.67 -1.11 -5.26
N ASP A 49 2.76 0.03 -5.94
CA ASP A 49 1.90 1.20 -5.72
C ASP A 49 0.70 1.25 -6.69
N GLU A 50 0.58 0.30 -7.61
CA GLU A 50 -0.55 0.22 -8.51
C GLU A 50 -1.84 -0.11 -7.74
N GLU A 51 -2.98 0.37 -8.25
CA GLU A 51 -4.27 0.26 -7.54
C GLU A 51 -4.70 -1.19 -7.31
N ASP A 52 -4.37 -2.07 -8.23
CA ASP A 52 -4.67 -3.50 -8.20
C ASP A 52 -3.61 -4.35 -7.49
N ALA A 53 -2.51 -3.74 -7.02
CA ALA A 53 -1.46 -4.47 -6.32
C ALA A 53 -1.97 -5.07 -4.99
N THR A 54 -1.72 -6.34 -4.79
CA THR A 54 -2.05 -7.03 -3.54
C THR A 54 -0.91 -6.89 -2.55
N VAL A 55 -1.11 -6.08 -1.51
CA VAL A 55 -0.11 -5.81 -0.47
C VAL A 55 -0.57 -6.39 0.87
N VAL A 56 0.20 -7.32 1.38
CA VAL A 56 0.04 -7.90 2.72
C VAL A 56 1.00 -7.19 3.68
N THR A 57 0.48 -6.65 4.77
CA THR A 57 1.29 -5.99 5.79
C THR A 57 1.36 -6.82 7.05
N VAL A 58 2.56 -7.01 7.59
CA VAL A 58 2.83 -7.65 8.89
C VAL A 58 3.35 -6.58 9.84
N THR A 59 2.61 -6.31 10.89
CA THR A 59 3.00 -5.32 11.89
C THR A 59 3.98 -5.89 12.92
N ALA A 60 4.60 -5.03 13.73
CA ALA A 60 5.54 -5.43 14.77
C ALA A 60 4.93 -6.41 15.78
N ASP A 61 3.63 -6.28 16.08
CA ASP A 61 2.87 -7.16 16.97
C ASP A 61 2.30 -8.41 16.28
N GLY A 62 2.61 -8.62 14.99
CA GLY A 62 2.22 -9.80 14.23
C GLY A 62 0.83 -9.76 13.62
N LYS A 63 0.14 -8.63 13.64
CA LYS A 63 -1.14 -8.47 12.96
C LYS A 63 -0.95 -8.41 11.45
N LEU A 64 -1.93 -8.96 10.73
CA LEU A 64 -1.94 -9.03 9.28
C LEU A 64 -2.99 -8.09 8.70
N PHE A 65 -2.62 -7.40 7.64
CA PHE A 65 -3.52 -6.53 6.88
C PHE A 65 -3.39 -6.81 5.39
N LEU A 66 -4.52 -6.78 4.71
CA LEU A 66 -4.59 -6.76 3.25
C LEU A 66 -5.03 -5.35 2.83
N GLY A 67 -4.09 -4.56 2.32
CA GLY A 67 -4.30 -3.12 2.17
C GLY A 67 -4.50 -2.44 3.54
N LEU A 68 -5.71 -1.98 3.82
CA LEU A 68 -6.10 -1.38 5.11
C LEU A 68 -6.95 -2.33 5.99
N SER A 69 -7.40 -3.44 5.44
CA SER A 69 -8.30 -4.37 6.13
C SER A 69 -7.52 -5.40 6.94
N PRO A 70 -7.81 -5.58 8.25
CA PRO A 70 -7.23 -6.66 9.01
C PRO A 70 -7.72 -8.00 8.47
N VAL A 71 -6.82 -8.97 8.37
CA VAL A 71 -7.12 -10.31 7.85
C VAL A 71 -6.49 -11.40 8.71
N GLU A 72 -7.09 -12.59 8.63
CA GLU A 72 -6.52 -13.80 9.21
C GLU A 72 -5.56 -14.49 8.23
N LEU A 73 -4.66 -15.30 8.75
CA LEU A 73 -3.68 -16.03 7.94
C LEU A 73 -4.33 -16.90 6.86
N SER A 74 -5.48 -17.52 7.17
CA SER A 74 -6.23 -18.36 6.23
C SER A 74 -6.69 -17.60 4.98
N ALA A 75 -6.95 -16.30 5.09
CA ALA A 75 -7.35 -15.47 3.96
C ALA A 75 -6.22 -15.33 2.92
N LEU A 76 -4.96 -15.37 3.35
CA LEU A 76 -3.81 -15.28 2.45
C LEU A 76 -3.67 -16.51 1.55
N SER A 77 -4.02 -17.69 2.04
CA SER A 77 -4.00 -18.92 1.25
C SER A 77 -5.06 -18.92 0.13
N SER A 78 -6.11 -18.13 0.29
CA SER A 78 -7.22 -18.02 -0.66
C SER A 78 -7.03 -16.93 -1.73
N LEU A 79 -5.94 -16.17 -1.67
CA LEU A 79 -5.63 -15.17 -2.68
C LEU A 79 -5.42 -15.83 -4.05
N ASN A 80 -5.94 -15.19 -5.10
CA ASN A 80 -5.82 -15.70 -6.47
C ASN A 80 -4.73 -15.00 -7.29
N GLU A 81 -4.17 -13.93 -6.74
CA GLU A 81 -3.16 -13.13 -7.40
C GLU A 81 -1.87 -13.92 -7.57
N SER A 82 -1.25 -13.79 -8.75
CA SER A 82 0.02 -14.44 -9.06
C SER A 82 1.21 -13.79 -8.35
N THR A 83 1.13 -12.48 -8.11
CA THR A 83 2.15 -11.70 -7.41
C THR A 83 1.56 -11.05 -6.17
N VAL A 84 2.24 -11.22 -5.04
CA VAL A 84 1.86 -10.63 -3.76
C VAL A 84 3.05 -9.86 -3.19
N TYR A 85 2.80 -8.63 -2.81
CA TYR A 85 3.78 -7.78 -2.14
C TYR A 85 3.63 -7.92 -0.63
N VAL A 86 4.71 -8.25 0.07
CA VAL A 86 4.73 -8.37 1.53
C VAL A 86 5.50 -7.20 2.13
N LYS A 87 4.84 -6.48 3.00
CA LYS A 87 5.37 -5.35 3.74
C LYS A 87 5.44 -5.72 5.22
N ALA A 88 6.62 -6.04 5.72
CA ALA A 88 6.82 -6.44 7.11
C ALA A 88 7.53 -5.34 7.90
N ASP A 89 7.11 -5.16 9.16
CA ASP A 89 7.83 -4.31 10.10
C ASP A 89 9.18 -4.94 10.45
N ALA A 90 10.22 -4.12 10.56
CA ALA A 90 11.57 -4.58 10.92
C ALA A 90 11.63 -5.25 12.31
N GLN A 91 10.69 -4.94 13.19
CA GLN A 91 10.54 -5.54 14.52
C GLN A 91 9.54 -6.69 14.55
N ALA A 92 8.91 -7.04 13.42
CA ALA A 92 8.05 -8.21 13.35
C ALA A 92 8.85 -9.48 13.67
N ARG A 93 8.22 -10.40 14.39
CA ARG A 93 8.84 -11.68 14.68
C ARG A 93 9.11 -12.45 13.39
N TYR A 94 10.30 -13.00 13.25
CA TYR A 94 10.67 -13.82 12.09
C TYR A 94 9.64 -14.94 11.82
N GLN A 95 9.15 -15.59 12.88
CA GLN A 95 8.11 -16.62 12.76
C GLN A 95 6.82 -16.10 12.10
N SER A 96 6.40 -14.89 12.42
CA SER A 96 5.20 -14.28 11.82
C SER A 96 5.39 -14.06 10.32
N VAL A 97 6.56 -13.59 9.92
CA VAL A 97 6.89 -13.39 8.50
C VAL A 97 6.96 -14.72 7.75
N LEU A 98 7.62 -15.74 8.33
CA LEU A 98 7.68 -17.08 7.73
C LEU A 98 6.30 -17.69 7.53
N THR A 99 5.41 -17.55 8.51
CA THR A 99 4.05 -18.09 8.42
C THR A 99 3.27 -17.44 7.27
N VAL A 100 3.47 -16.14 7.04
CA VAL A 100 2.89 -15.43 5.90
C VAL A 100 3.48 -15.94 4.58
N LEU A 101 4.79 -16.10 4.49
CA LEU A 101 5.45 -16.62 3.29
C LEU A 101 4.99 -18.05 2.98
N ASP A 102 4.82 -18.89 3.98
CA ASP A 102 4.29 -20.25 3.82
C ASP A 102 2.85 -20.25 3.29
N ALA A 103 2.01 -19.34 3.78
CA ALA A 103 0.65 -19.18 3.29
C ALA A 103 0.60 -18.69 1.82
N LEU A 104 1.62 -18.01 1.37
CA LEU A 104 1.77 -17.49 -0.01
C LEU A 104 2.54 -18.45 -0.92
N ARG A 105 2.82 -19.66 -0.48
CA ARG A 105 3.52 -20.66 -1.28
C ARG A 105 2.87 -20.87 -2.65
N GLY A 106 3.70 -20.98 -3.69
CA GLY A 106 3.25 -21.14 -5.08
C GLY A 106 2.95 -19.82 -5.80
N ARG A 107 3.12 -18.67 -5.13
CA ARG A 107 2.99 -17.35 -5.73
C ARG A 107 4.35 -16.67 -5.84
N GLN A 108 4.43 -15.70 -6.72
CA GLN A 108 5.57 -14.79 -6.73
C GLN A 108 5.41 -13.81 -5.57
N VAL A 109 6.36 -13.83 -4.64
CA VAL A 109 6.37 -12.94 -3.49
C VAL A 109 7.44 -11.88 -3.64
N VAL A 110 7.08 -10.63 -3.43
CA VAL A 110 8.01 -9.49 -3.37
C VAL A 110 8.01 -8.95 -1.96
N LEU A 111 9.14 -9.05 -1.27
CA LEU A 111 9.30 -8.45 0.05
C LEU A 111 9.67 -6.97 -0.11
N LEU A 112 8.80 -6.09 0.32
CA LEU A 112 9.03 -4.65 0.27
C LEU A 112 10.03 -4.23 1.34
N THR A 113 10.90 -3.29 0.98
CA THR A 113 11.96 -2.76 1.85
C THR A 113 11.95 -1.23 1.82
N ALA A 114 12.56 -0.64 2.82
CA ALA A 114 12.85 0.79 2.79
C ALA A 114 13.95 1.08 1.76
N PRO A 115 13.90 2.23 1.07
CA PRO A 115 14.94 2.61 0.13
C PRO A 115 16.27 2.87 0.85
N THR A 116 17.38 2.51 0.19
CA THR A 116 18.74 2.82 0.67
C THR A 116 19.16 4.26 0.36
N VAL A 117 18.51 4.87 -0.63
CA VAL A 117 18.77 6.25 -1.04
C VAL A 117 17.87 7.21 -0.28
N LYS A 118 18.42 8.36 0.09
CA LYS A 118 17.61 9.44 0.66
C LYS A 118 16.86 10.15 -0.46
N ALA A 119 15.55 10.31 -0.27
CA ALA A 119 14.77 11.17 -1.16
C ALA A 119 15.29 12.61 -1.09
N ALA A 120 15.37 13.27 -2.23
CA ALA A 120 15.49 14.74 -2.25
C ALA A 120 14.22 15.35 -1.63
N LYS A 121 14.34 16.57 -1.13
CA LYS A 121 13.19 17.27 -0.57
C LYS A 121 12.07 17.30 -1.61
N ASP A 122 10.88 16.93 -1.19
CA ASP A 122 9.66 16.85 -2.02
C ASP A 122 9.66 15.76 -3.13
N THR A 123 10.56 14.80 -3.05
CA THR A 123 10.58 13.65 -3.97
C THR A 123 9.97 12.42 -3.30
N ILE A 124 8.95 11.83 -3.93
CA ILE A 124 8.41 10.53 -3.52
C ILE A 124 9.20 9.46 -4.25
N LEU A 125 9.88 8.61 -3.49
CA LEU A 125 10.57 7.45 -4.05
C LEU A 125 9.57 6.34 -4.36
N PRO A 126 9.78 5.56 -5.44
CA PRO A 126 9.02 4.35 -5.68
C PRO A 126 9.24 3.33 -4.56
N PRO A 127 8.36 2.33 -4.41
CA PRO A 127 8.63 1.21 -3.54
C PRO A 127 9.88 0.44 -3.96
N TYR A 128 10.60 -0.10 -2.99
CA TYR A 128 11.74 -0.99 -3.18
C TYR A 128 11.41 -2.37 -2.66
N GLY A 129 11.96 -3.39 -3.23
CA GLY A 129 11.70 -4.75 -2.79
C GLY A 129 12.67 -5.79 -3.32
N LEU A 130 12.52 -6.99 -2.79
CA LEU A 130 13.26 -8.20 -3.16
C LEU A 130 12.28 -9.25 -3.65
N GLN A 131 12.53 -9.84 -4.82
CA GLN A 131 11.76 -10.97 -5.29
C GLN A 131 12.19 -12.24 -4.57
N LEU A 132 11.23 -12.94 -3.97
CA LEU A 132 11.44 -14.20 -3.28
C LEU A 132 10.80 -15.34 -4.07
N LYS A 133 11.53 -16.45 -4.23
CA LYS A 133 10.97 -17.72 -4.70
C LYS A 133 10.52 -18.52 -3.48
N VAL A 134 9.22 -18.54 -3.23
CA VAL A 134 8.65 -19.30 -2.11
C VAL A 134 8.11 -20.63 -2.62
N GLY A 135 8.74 -21.72 -2.21
CA GLY A 135 8.23 -23.06 -2.43
C GLY A 135 8.31 -23.57 -3.88
N ALA A 136 9.21 -23.08 -4.69
CA ALA A 136 9.53 -23.71 -5.96
C ALA A 136 10.42 -24.95 -5.69
N GLN A 137 9.81 -26.11 -5.67
CA GLN A 137 10.46 -27.42 -5.86
C GLN A 137 9.92 -28.04 -7.13
#